data_42dc887d8049292bc98e0993e0d60a06
#
_entry.id   42dc887d8049292bc98e0993e0d60a06
#
_cell.length_a   1.000
_cell.length_b   1.000
_cell.length_c   1.000
_cell.angle_alpha   90.00
_cell.angle_beta   90.00
_cell.angle_gamma   90.00
#
_symmetry.space_group_name_H-M   'P 1'
#
loop_
_entity.id
_entity.type
_entity.pdbx_description
1 polymer ?
#
loop_
_entity_poly.entity_id
_entity_poly.type
_entity_poly.pdbx_seq_one_letter_code
_entity_poly.pdbx_strand_id
1 'polypeptide(L)'
;MSAFRTAIAAAILVSLAGAAHAAGDAAKGKVAFQRCAICHRAEKDGGNGLGPNLFGVVGRKAGTVENFAYSSAMKNSGITWTPDKLTAYITHPAQVVPGNRMAFAGINNAEQVSDVVAYLATLK
;
A
#
# COMPACT_ATOMS: atom_id res chain seq x y z
N MET A 1 -58.10 41.46 -6.21
CA MET A 1 -57.95 40.02 -6.09
C MET A 1 -56.53 39.71 -6.54
N SER A 2 -55.62 39.59 -5.57
CA SER A 2 -54.18 39.35 -5.81
C SER A 2 -53.87 37.85 -5.77
N ALA A 3 -53.43 37.33 -6.91
CA ALA A 3 -52.98 35.94 -6.99
C ALA A 3 -51.50 35.86 -6.58
N PHE A 4 -51.23 35.24 -5.42
CA PHE A 4 -49.89 34.89 -4.99
C PHE A 4 -49.39 33.67 -5.80
N ARG A 5 -48.36 33.89 -6.62
CA ARG A 5 -47.64 32.84 -7.32
C ARG A 5 -46.49 32.38 -6.41
N THR A 6 -46.66 31.26 -5.75
CA THR A 6 -45.61 30.59 -5.00
C THR A 6 -44.65 29.89 -5.98
N ALA A 7 -43.43 30.40 -6.11
CA ALA A 7 -42.36 29.75 -6.85
C ALA A 7 -41.70 28.73 -5.91
N ILE A 8 -41.83 27.44 -6.22
CA ILE A 8 -41.12 26.35 -5.53
C ILE A 8 -39.75 26.23 -6.19
N ALA A 9 -38.72 26.66 -5.49
CA ALA A 9 -37.34 26.43 -5.91
C ALA A 9 -36.95 24.98 -5.55
N ALA A 10 -36.83 24.13 -6.55
CA ALA A 10 -36.29 22.78 -6.37
C ALA A 10 -34.75 22.86 -6.23
N ALA A 11 -34.26 22.64 -5.04
CA ALA A 11 -32.82 22.50 -4.80
C ALA A 11 -32.37 21.12 -5.30
N ILE A 12 -31.58 21.10 -6.36
CA ILE A 12 -30.94 19.90 -6.89
C ILE A 12 -29.72 19.64 -6.01
N LEU A 13 -29.79 18.66 -5.12
CA LEU A 13 -28.66 18.14 -4.39
C LEU A 13 -27.82 17.28 -5.36
N VAL A 14 -26.75 17.87 -5.87
CA VAL A 14 -25.73 17.11 -6.61
C VAL A 14 -24.91 16.34 -5.57
N SER A 15 -25.21 15.06 -5.43
CA SER A 15 -24.38 14.14 -4.66
C SER A 15 -23.08 13.91 -5.44
N LEU A 16 -21.97 14.53 -5.00
CA LEU A 16 -20.65 14.12 -5.43
C LEU A 16 -20.39 12.73 -4.81
N ALA A 17 -20.70 11.68 -5.57
CA ALA A 17 -20.18 10.36 -5.30
C ALA A 17 -18.68 10.41 -5.62
N GLY A 18 -17.86 10.74 -4.61
CA GLY A 18 -16.43 10.53 -4.70
C GLY A 18 -16.20 9.06 -4.99
N ALA A 19 -15.44 8.75 -6.04
CA ALA A 19 -15.00 7.40 -6.32
C ALA A 19 -14.16 6.94 -5.12
N ALA A 20 -14.79 6.22 -4.18
CA ALA A 20 -14.09 5.53 -3.13
C ALA A 20 -13.29 4.44 -3.83
N HIS A 21 -11.95 4.59 -3.89
CA HIS A 21 -11.08 3.46 -4.17
C HIS A 21 -11.40 2.40 -3.12
N ALA A 22 -11.93 1.26 -3.58
CA ALA A 22 -12.21 0.15 -2.69
C ALA A 22 -10.87 -0.20 -2.00
N ALA A 23 -10.81 -0.01 -0.68
CA ALA A 23 -9.68 -0.48 0.11
C ALA A 23 -9.57 -1.99 -0.09
N GLY A 24 -8.35 -2.52 -0.21
CA GLY A 24 -8.10 -3.94 -0.31
C GLY A 24 -8.60 -4.70 0.93
N ASP A 25 -8.75 -6.00 0.79
CA ASP A 25 -9.15 -6.90 1.86
C ASP A 25 -7.90 -7.42 2.60
N ALA A 26 -7.72 -7.01 3.85
CA ALA A 26 -6.56 -7.40 4.65
C ALA A 26 -6.51 -8.92 4.93
N ALA A 27 -7.64 -9.61 5.06
CA ALA A 27 -7.66 -11.05 5.27
C ALA A 27 -7.20 -11.81 4.02
N LYS A 28 -7.64 -11.41 2.85
CA LYS A 28 -7.13 -11.92 1.56
C LYS A 28 -5.66 -11.54 1.37
N GLY A 29 -5.28 -10.33 1.77
CA GLY A 29 -3.91 -9.85 1.73
C GLY A 29 -2.96 -10.69 2.59
N LYS A 30 -3.39 -11.13 3.76
CA LYS A 30 -2.62 -12.04 4.61
C LYS A 30 -2.36 -13.38 3.91
N VAL A 31 -3.32 -13.90 3.17
CA VAL A 31 -3.14 -15.13 2.38
C VAL A 31 -2.16 -14.87 1.23
N ALA A 32 -2.34 -13.80 0.47
CA ALA A 32 -1.43 -13.44 -0.62
C ALA A 32 -0.01 -13.12 -0.14
N PHE A 33 0.14 -12.62 1.08
CA PHE A 33 1.42 -12.31 1.72
C PHE A 33 2.30 -13.55 1.96
N GLN A 34 1.75 -14.76 1.93
CA GLN A 34 2.51 -15.98 2.16
C GLN A 34 3.70 -16.10 1.20
N ARG A 35 3.60 -15.61 -0.03
CA ARG A 35 4.71 -15.54 -0.97
C ARG A 35 5.83 -14.57 -0.53
N CYS A 36 5.49 -13.55 0.23
CA CYS A 36 6.42 -12.59 0.80
C CYS A 36 7.07 -13.14 2.09
N ALA A 37 6.31 -13.92 2.84
CA ALA A 37 6.73 -14.51 4.11
C ALA A 37 7.89 -15.51 3.99
N ILE A 38 8.19 -15.95 2.78
CA ILE A 38 9.40 -16.75 2.49
C ILE A 38 10.67 -15.99 2.86
N CYS A 39 10.66 -14.67 2.68
CA CYS A 39 11.81 -13.79 2.90
C CYS A 39 11.58 -12.75 4.01
N HIS A 40 10.35 -12.32 4.24
CA HIS A 40 10.02 -11.25 5.17
C HIS A 40 9.30 -11.74 6.41
N ARG A 41 9.70 -11.24 7.56
CA ARG A 41 8.93 -11.38 8.80
C ARG A 41 7.91 -10.24 8.91
N ALA A 42 6.87 -10.43 9.69
CA ALA A 42 5.77 -9.48 9.86
C ALA A 42 5.35 -9.30 11.33
N GLU A 43 6.14 -9.79 12.26
CA GLU A 43 5.88 -9.69 13.69
C GLU A 43 6.73 -8.59 14.32
N LYS A 44 6.14 -7.87 15.27
CA LYS A 44 6.87 -6.92 16.11
C LYS A 44 8.05 -7.64 16.79
N ASP A 45 9.21 -7.04 16.70
CA ASP A 45 10.46 -7.57 17.29
C ASP A 45 10.86 -8.98 16.77
N GLY A 46 10.29 -9.40 15.63
CA GLY A 46 10.54 -10.71 15.02
C GLY A 46 11.89 -10.83 14.29
N GLY A 47 12.66 -9.75 14.22
CA GLY A 47 13.92 -9.70 13.48
C GLY A 47 13.71 -9.71 11.95
N ASN A 48 14.81 -9.84 11.24
CA ASN A 48 14.83 -9.91 9.78
C ASN A 48 14.94 -11.35 9.28
N GLY A 49 14.49 -11.59 8.05
CA GLY A 49 14.76 -12.80 7.28
C GLY A 49 15.74 -12.51 6.16
N LEU A 50 15.56 -13.12 4.99
CA LEU A 50 16.30 -12.76 3.78
C LEU A 50 15.98 -11.32 3.33
N GLY A 51 14.78 -10.83 3.64
CA GLY A 51 14.37 -9.45 3.50
C GLY A 51 14.17 -8.78 4.87
N PRO A 52 13.98 -7.45 4.90
CA PRO A 52 13.74 -6.73 6.14
C PRO A 52 12.36 -7.07 6.73
N ASN A 53 12.23 -6.95 8.05
CA ASN A 53 10.95 -7.10 8.72
C ASN A 53 9.97 -6.03 8.21
N LEU A 54 8.76 -6.42 7.85
CA LEU A 54 7.73 -5.54 7.32
C LEU A 54 6.74 -5.03 8.38
N PHE A 55 6.92 -5.42 9.65
CA PHE A 55 6.13 -4.82 10.72
C PHE A 55 6.38 -3.31 10.76
N GLY A 56 5.33 -2.51 10.71
CA GLY A 56 5.43 -1.06 10.70
C GLY A 56 5.88 -0.45 9.37
N VAL A 57 5.84 -1.19 8.25
CA VAL A 57 6.34 -0.72 6.96
C VAL A 57 5.58 0.48 6.39
N VAL A 58 4.27 0.54 6.59
CA VAL A 58 3.48 1.69 6.09
C VAL A 58 3.88 2.96 6.83
N GLY A 59 4.33 3.96 6.08
CA GLY A 59 4.85 5.23 6.59
C GLY A 59 6.33 5.22 6.93
N ARG A 60 7.02 4.09 6.83
CA ARG A 60 8.46 3.97 7.11
C ARG A 60 9.29 4.43 5.92
N LYS A 61 10.41 5.08 6.21
CA LYS A 61 11.41 5.42 5.19
C LYS A 61 12.12 4.16 4.71
N ALA A 62 12.30 4.04 3.39
CA ALA A 62 13.02 2.92 2.80
C ALA A 62 14.48 2.86 3.26
N GLY A 63 14.98 1.64 3.43
CA GLY A 63 16.39 1.44 3.79
C GLY A 63 16.72 1.69 5.26
N THR A 64 15.76 1.68 6.17
CA THR A 64 15.95 2.10 7.57
C THR A 64 15.77 1.03 8.63
N VAL A 65 15.40 -0.20 8.27
CA VAL A 65 15.30 -1.28 9.25
C VAL A 65 16.70 -1.61 9.79
N GLU A 66 16.81 -1.65 11.11
CA GLU A 66 18.06 -1.98 11.79
C GLU A 66 18.52 -3.41 11.47
N ASN A 67 19.83 -3.58 11.43
CA ASN A 67 20.48 -4.89 11.21
C ASN A 67 20.11 -5.58 9.89
N PHE A 68 19.67 -4.82 8.88
CA PHE A 68 19.45 -5.34 7.55
C PHE A 68 20.38 -4.66 6.52
N ALA A 69 21.06 -5.48 5.71
CA ALA A 69 21.95 -4.99 4.66
C ALA A 69 21.18 -4.72 3.37
N TYR A 70 20.76 -3.47 3.17
CA TYR A 70 20.08 -3.03 1.95
C TYR A 70 21.03 -2.89 0.77
N SER A 71 20.48 -2.99 -0.45
CA SER A 71 21.18 -2.49 -1.66
C SER A 71 21.41 -0.98 -1.55
N SER A 72 22.45 -0.48 -2.22
CA SER A 72 22.68 0.97 -2.33
C SER A 72 21.50 1.68 -2.97
N ALA A 73 20.86 1.05 -3.96
CA ALA A 73 19.67 1.57 -4.62
C ALA A 73 18.51 1.79 -3.65
N MET A 74 18.24 0.83 -2.76
CA MET A 74 17.19 0.96 -1.76
C MET A 74 17.54 2.00 -0.71
N LYS A 75 18.75 1.98 -0.18
CA LYS A 75 19.23 2.98 0.80
C LYS A 75 19.11 4.41 0.30
N ASN A 76 19.41 4.63 -0.97
CA ASN A 76 19.45 5.94 -1.59
C ASN A 76 18.15 6.32 -2.31
N SER A 77 17.11 5.47 -2.25
CA SER A 77 15.86 5.69 -2.98
C SER A 77 15.08 6.92 -2.51
N GLY A 78 15.23 7.31 -1.24
CA GLY A 78 14.47 8.41 -0.64
C GLY A 78 12.97 8.16 -0.49
N ILE A 79 12.52 6.92 -0.71
CA ILE A 79 11.11 6.55 -0.68
C ILE A 79 10.62 6.50 0.78
N THR A 80 9.42 7.05 1.02
CA THR A 80 8.60 6.72 2.18
C THR A 80 7.52 5.75 1.74
N TRP A 81 7.39 4.64 2.43
CA TRP A 81 6.45 3.57 2.07
C TRP A 81 5.01 3.94 2.38
N THR A 82 4.46 4.87 1.60
CA THR A 82 3.02 5.11 1.58
C THR A 82 2.29 3.94 0.91
N PRO A 83 0.97 3.78 1.11
CA PRO A 83 0.20 2.77 0.39
C PRO A 83 0.38 2.83 -1.14
N ASP A 84 0.45 4.02 -1.73
CA ASP A 84 0.67 4.19 -3.16
C ASP A 84 2.06 3.73 -3.60
N LYS A 85 3.10 4.03 -2.83
CA LYS A 85 4.46 3.58 -3.11
C LYS A 85 4.62 2.08 -2.96
N LEU A 86 4.00 1.49 -1.95
CA LEU A 86 3.96 0.04 -1.77
C LEU A 86 3.23 -0.63 -2.94
N THR A 87 2.10 -0.08 -3.38
CA THR A 87 1.37 -0.58 -4.54
C THR A 87 2.24 -0.59 -5.79
N ALA A 88 2.92 0.51 -6.09
CA ALA A 88 3.82 0.61 -7.23
C ALA A 88 4.99 -0.38 -7.13
N TYR A 89 5.62 -0.46 -5.97
CA TYR A 89 6.78 -1.32 -5.73
C TYR A 89 6.45 -2.81 -5.79
N ILE A 90 5.35 -3.23 -5.19
CA ILE A 90 4.90 -4.64 -5.22
C ILE A 90 4.50 -5.04 -6.65
N THR A 91 3.97 -4.12 -7.44
CA THR A 91 3.62 -4.37 -8.84
C THR A 91 4.85 -4.49 -9.73
N HIS A 92 5.80 -3.56 -9.62
CA HIS A 92 7.00 -3.48 -10.45
C HIS A 92 8.25 -3.09 -9.65
N PRO A 93 8.82 -4.02 -8.86
CA PRO A 93 9.93 -3.71 -7.96
C PRO A 93 11.15 -3.11 -8.66
N ALA A 94 11.55 -3.69 -9.79
CA ALA A 94 12.73 -3.26 -10.54
C ALA A 94 12.55 -1.91 -11.24
N GLN A 95 11.32 -1.51 -11.53
CA GLN A 95 11.02 -0.20 -12.12
C GLN A 95 11.03 0.91 -11.06
N VAL A 96 10.52 0.62 -9.86
CA VAL A 96 10.45 1.61 -8.78
C VAL A 96 11.80 1.82 -8.12
N VAL A 97 12.55 0.75 -7.89
CA VAL A 97 13.92 0.79 -7.34
C VAL A 97 14.84 -0.03 -8.24
N PRO A 98 15.33 0.54 -9.35
CA PRO A 98 16.33 -0.12 -10.18
C PRO A 98 17.58 -0.45 -9.36
N GLY A 99 18.04 -1.69 -9.46
CA GLY A 99 19.18 -2.16 -8.68
C GLY A 99 18.84 -2.66 -7.26
N ASN A 100 17.55 -2.79 -6.91
CA ASN A 100 17.18 -3.49 -5.68
C ASN A 100 17.59 -4.97 -5.78
N ARG A 101 17.76 -5.61 -4.60
CA ARG A 101 18.17 -7.02 -4.51
C ARG A 101 17.04 -7.98 -4.15
N MET A 102 15.79 -7.50 -4.12
CA MET A 102 14.64 -8.35 -3.89
C MET A 102 14.39 -9.26 -5.09
N ALA A 103 14.54 -10.56 -4.92
CA ALA A 103 14.32 -11.56 -5.97
C ALA A 103 12.80 -11.83 -6.15
N PHE A 104 12.09 -10.84 -6.67
CA PHE A 104 10.64 -10.86 -6.83
C PHE A 104 10.22 -10.05 -8.06
N ALA A 105 9.50 -10.71 -8.98
CA ALA A 105 9.14 -10.07 -10.24
C ALA A 105 7.94 -9.11 -10.13
N GLY A 106 7.19 -9.18 -9.06
CA GLY A 106 6.00 -8.37 -8.83
C GLY A 106 4.69 -9.16 -8.93
N ILE A 107 3.61 -8.51 -8.56
CA ILE A 107 2.24 -9.03 -8.67
C ILE A 107 1.50 -8.19 -9.70
N ASN A 108 1.01 -8.81 -10.79
CA ASN A 108 0.30 -8.09 -11.86
C ASN A 108 -1.20 -7.89 -11.57
N ASN A 109 -1.78 -8.67 -10.66
CA ASN A 109 -3.19 -8.54 -10.30
C ASN A 109 -3.38 -7.38 -9.33
N ALA A 110 -4.02 -6.30 -9.79
CA ALA A 110 -4.19 -5.06 -9.02
C ALA A 110 -5.02 -5.26 -7.73
N GLU A 111 -6.04 -6.13 -7.76
CA GLU A 111 -6.82 -6.45 -6.56
C GLU A 111 -5.96 -7.14 -5.51
N GLN A 112 -5.18 -8.12 -5.92
CA GLN A 112 -4.26 -8.84 -5.01
C GLN A 112 -3.20 -7.91 -4.42
N VAL A 113 -2.66 -6.98 -5.20
CA VAL A 113 -1.73 -5.95 -4.68
C VAL A 113 -2.42 -5.09 -3.63
N SER A 114 -3.63 -4.61 -3.92
CA SER A 114 -4.43 -3.82 -2.99
C SER A 114 -4.70 -4.57 -1.68
N ASP A 115 -5.01 -5.86 -1.76
CA ASP A 115 -5.21 -6.72 -0.59
C ASP A 115 -3.94 -6.85 0.26
N VAL A 116 -2.79 -7.08 -0.38
CA VAL A 116 -1.50 -7.15 0.33
C VAL A 116 -1.17 -5.83 1.02
N VAL A 117 -1.36 -4.70 0.34
CA VAL A 117 -1.13 -3.37 0.93
C VAL A 117 -2.06 -3.14 2.12
N ALA A 118 -3.33 -3.54 2.03
CA ALA A 118 -4.27 -3.47 3.15
C ALA A 118 -3.81 -4.32 4.34
N TYR A 119 -3.29 -5.51 4.10
CA TYR A 119 -2.69 -6.34 5.15
C TYR A 119 -1.48 -5.68 5.80
N LEU A 120 -0.54 -5.16 5.00
CA LEU A 120 0.64 -4.47 5.51
C LEU A 120 0.27 -3.27 6.39
N ALA A 121 -0.81 -2.56 6.08
CA ALA A 121 -1.30 -1.45 6.89
C ALA A 121 -1.80 -1.88 8.27
N THR A 122 -2.10 -3.15 8.49
CA THR A 122 -2.48 -3.70 9.81
C THR A 122 -1.28 -3.96 10.72
N LEU A 123 -0.06 -4.00 10.16
CA LEU A 123 1.18 -4.32 10.87
C LEU A 123 1.75 -3.09 11.58
N LYS A 124 1.21 -2.76 12.75
CA LYS A 124 1.60 -1.59 13.56
C LYS A 124 1.33 -1.78 15.06
#